data_c6501b109f68beb64e7e9f7e21c13ef4
#
_entry.id   c6501b109f68beb64e7e9f7e21c13ef4
#
_cell.length_a   1.000
_cell.length_b   1.000
_cell.length_c   1.000
_cell.angle_alpha   90.00
_cell.angle_beta   90.00
_cell.angle_gamma   90.00
#
_symmetry.space_group_name_H-M   'P 1'
#
loop_
_entity.id
_entity.type
_entity.pdbx_description
1 polymer ?
#
loop_
_entity_poly.entity_id
_entity_poly.type
_entity_poly.pdbx_seq_one_letter_code
_entity_poly.pdbx_strand_id
1 'polypeptide(L)'
;MNCKFLLPNLIFFIFLITPKIESQRGNDLTPYQAYMIELKEYRKNCRNALKPYRYDGSLTTHFSYKEYVYAKEVEIAIIQNEEYRLSFNAMGIKDDGISIKVYDKPKKYNSRVLLFEKENVTGTEFTAETTEMLEKLKAAKKDQGVEEDIIKYLRLKKLYIDYIIPATDRQIEVDQETGLDVKVVTKGAVILAVGYNNL
;
A
#
# COMPACT_ATOMS: atom_id res chain seq x y z
N MET A 1 56.18 45.10 68.31
CA MET A 1 56.63 44.00 67.44
C MET A 1 55.34 43.28 66.92
N ASN A 2 55.01 43.56 65.66
CA ASN A 2 53.73 43.07 65.03
C ASN A 2 54.03 41.81 64.24
N CYS A 3 53.47 40.73 64.68
CA CYS A 3 53.49 39.45 63.93
C CYS A 3 52.17 39.31 63.18
N LYS A 4 52.21 39.54 61.84
CA LYS A 4 51.07 39.28 60.94
C LYS A 4 51.07 37.79 60.54
N PHE A 5 50.05 37.08 60.96
CA PHE A 5 49.77 35.73 60.48
C PHE A 5 49.02 35.81 59.15
N LEU A 6 49.61 35.29 58.06
CA LEU A 6 49.03 35.10 56.77
C LEU A 6 48.36 33.67 56.74
N LEU A 7 47.06 33.63 56.63
CA LEU A 7 46.32 32.39 56.31
C LEU A 7 46.40 32.17 54.81
N PRO A 8 46.77 31.00 54.34
CA PRO A 8 46.58 30.64 52.91
C PRO A 8 45.14 30.17 52.64
N ASN A 9 44.55 30.85 51.68
CA ASN A 9 43.23 30.54 51.13
C ASN A 9 43.28 29.24 50.30
N LEU A 10 42.80 28.14 50.90
CA LEU A 10 42.68 26.85 50.22
C LEU A 10 41.37 26.85 49.43
N ILE A 11 41.44 27.20 48.15
CA ILE A 11 40.31 27.08 47.24
C ILE A 11 40.15 25.61 46.86
N PHE A 12 39.13 24.97 47.45
CA PHE A 12 38.69 23.61 47.14
C PHE A 12 37.89 23.64 45.83
N PHE A 13 38.54 23.31 44.71
CA PHE A 13 37.86 23.11 43.43
C PHE A 13 37.11 21.77 43.48
N ILE A 14 35.80 21.81 43.78
CA ILE A 14 34.93 20.68 43.66
C ILE A 14 34.61 20.53 42.17
N PHE A 15 35.29 19.61 41.48
CA PHE A 15 34.92 19.14 40.17
C PHE A 15 33.60 18.37 40.32
N LEU A 16 32.49 19.05 40.01
CA LEU A 16 31.19 18.40 39.79
C LEU A 16 31.30 17.58 38.50
N ILE A 17 31.69 16.33 38.63
CA ILE A 17 31.52 15.31 37.56
C ILE A 17 30.03 15.04 37.44
N THR A 18 29.34 15.80 36.59
CA THR A 18 27.98 15.42 36.17
C THR A 18 28.10 14.20 35.28
N PRO A 19 27.51 13.05 35.65
CA PRO A 19 27.45 11.92 34.74
C PRO A 19 26.58 12.37 33.56
N LYS A 20 27.21 12.45 32.38
CA LYS A 20 26.50 12.59 31.11
C LYS A 20 25.71 11.30 30.94
N ILE A 21 24.44 11.28 31.38
CA ILE A 21 23.51 10.23 31.03
C ILE A 21 23.25 10.43 29.54
N GLU A 22 24.08 9.82 28.70
CA GLU A 22 23.75 9.55 27.33
C GLU A 22 22.55 8.64 27.35
N SER A 23 21.38 9.25 27.24
CA SER A 23 20.15 8.54 26.92
C SER A 23 20.31 7.97 25.52
N GLN A 24 20.97 6.83 25.41
CA GLN A 24 20.83 5.93 24.27
C GLN A 24 19.40 5.39 24.27
N ARG A 25 18.44 6.27 23.90
CA ARG A 25 17.19 5.82 23.31
C ARG A 25 17.54 5.38 21.89
N GLY A 26 18.14 4.22 21.77
CA GLY A 26 18.04 3.45 20.55
C GLY A 26 16.56 3.31 20.28
N ASN A 27 16.06 4.04 19.28
CA ASN A 27 14.74 3.83 18.73
C ASN A 27 14.77 2.52 17.93
N ASP A 28 14.93 1.40 18.62
CA ASP A 28 14.73 0.08 18.03
C ASP A 28 13.23 -0.07 17.80
N LEU A 29 12.82 0.38 16.59
CA LEU A 29 11.44 0.21 16.14
C LEU A 29 11.14 -1.28 16.12
N THR A 30 10.03 -1.66 16.72
CA THR A 30 9.54 -3.04 16.53
C THR A 30 9.27 -3.27 15.03
N PRO A 31 9.38 -4.52 14.54
CA PRO A 31 9.06 -4.84 13.13
C PRO A 31 7.68 -4.32 12.69
N TYR A 32 6.72 -4.35 13.59
CA TYR A 32 5.38 -3.81 13.33
C TYR A 32 5.39 -2.28 13.16
N GLN A 33 6.13 -1.55 14.01
CA GLN A 33 6.23 -0.09 13.90
C GLN A 33 6.94 0.31 12.61
N ALA A 34 8.03 -0.37 12.23
CA ALA A 34 8.72 -0.17 10.96
C ALA A 34 7.76 -0.38 9.78
N TYR A 35 7.02 -1.47 9.76
CA TYR A 35 6.01 -1.77 8.75
C TYR A 35 4.93 -0.69 8.66
N MET A 36 4.43 -0.18 9.78
CA MET A 36 3.42 0.89 9.79
C MET A 36 3.95 2.21 9.25
N ILE A 37 5.24 2.52 9.46
CA ILE A 37 5.91 3.69 8.89
C ILE A 37 6.01 3.53 7.37
N GLU A 38 6.47 2.38 6.88
CA GLU A 38 6.53 2.08 5.45
C GLU A 38 5.15 2.24 4.78
N LEU A 39 4.10 1.66 5.36
CA LEU A 39 2.75 1.79 4.82
C LEU A 39 2.26 3.24 4.77
N LYS A 40 2.65 4.07 5.74
CA LYS A 40 2.31 5.50 5.74
C LYS A 40 3.00 6.23 4.59
N GLU A 41 4.24 5.89 4.31
CA GLU A 41 5.01 6.44 3.17
C GLU A 41 4.38 6.01 1.84
N TYR A 42 4.08 4.74 1.67
CA TYR A 42 3.43 4.21 0.46
C TYR A 42 2.07 4.86 0.19
N ARG A 43 1.27 5.11 1.24
CA ARG A 43 0.02 5.88 1.10
C ARG A 43 0.25 7.30 0.62
N LYS A 44 1.28 7.96 1.14
CA LYS A 44 1.65 9.32 0.72
C LYS A 44 2.05 9.34 -0.76
N ASN A 45 2.88 8.39 -1.20
CA ASN A 45 3.31 8.27 -2.59
C ASN A 45 2.12 8.01 -3.50
N CYS A 46 1.28 7.03 -3.15
CA CYS A 46 0.06 6.69 -3.86
C CYS A 46 -0.86 7.91 -4.04
N ARG A 47 -1.06 8.70 -2.97
CA ARG A 47 -1.83 9.95 -3.02
C ARG A 47 -1.16 11.02 -3.91
N ASN A 48 0.17 11.14 -3.88
CA ASN A 48 0.88 12.09 -4.72
C ASN A 48 0.77 11.76 -6.21
N ALA A 49 0.73 10.48 -6.56
CA ALA A 49 0.57 10.01 -7.93
C ALA A 49 -0.82 10.30 -8.53
N LEU A 50 -1.79 10.69 -7.70
CA LEU A 50 -3.11 11.12 -8.18
C LEU A 50 -3.10 12.48 -8.86
N LYS A 51 -2.10 13.34 -8.63
CA LYS A 51 -2.08 14.68 -9.21
C LYS A 51 -2.23 14.66 -10.74
N PRO A 52 -3.02 15.54 -11.33
CA PRO A 52 -3.75 16.70 -10.75
C PRO A 52 -5.13 16.37 -10.16
N TYR A 53 -5.56 15.11 -10.13
CA TYR A 53 -6.85 14.69 -9.57
C TYR A 53 -6.96 15.02 -8.08
N ARG A 54 -8.17 15.36 -7.63
CA ARG A 54 -8.47 15.57 -6.22
C ARG A 54 -8.55 14.23 -5.50
N TYR A 55 -7.91 14.12 -4.36
CA TYR A 55 -7.96 12.92 -3.53
C TYR A 55 -9.37 12.69 -2.98
N ASP A 56 -9.91 11.50 -3.21
CA ASP A 56 -11.18 11.03 -2.67
C ASP A 56 -10.96 10.12 -1.45
N GLY A 57 -10.19 9.05 -1.62
CA GLY A 57 -9.94 8.10 -0.55
C GLY A 57 -8.78 7.17 -0.82
N SER A 58 -8.44 6.34 0.18
CA SER A 58 -7.48 5.26 0.00
C SER A 58 -7.86 4.02 0.81
N LEU A 59 -7.50 2.87 0.27
CA LEU A 59 -7.70 1.57 0.88
C LEU A 59 -6.37 0.82 0.91
N THR A 60 -6.10 0.12 2.02
CA THR A 60 -4.99 -0.82 2.10
C THR A 60 -5.57 -2.23 2.18
N THR A 61 -5.26 -3.04 1.19
CA THR A 61 -5.67 -4.44 1.13
C THR A 61 -4.52 -5.31 1.59
N HIS A 62 -4.63 -5.88 2.78
CA HIS A 62 -3.69 -6.86 3.31
C HIS A 62 -4.08 -8.27 2.87
N PHE A 63 -3.09 -9.10 2.58
CA PHE A 63 -3.29 -10.51 2.25
C PHE A 63 -2.14 -11.37 2.80
N SER A 64 -2.36 -12.67 2.83
CA SER A 64 -1.33 -13.66 3.15
C SER A 64 -1.26 -14.66 2.02
N TYR A 65 -0.06 -15.06 1.64
CA TYR A 65 0.12 -16.13 0.66
C TYR A 65 -0.37 -17.47 1.23
N LYS A 66 -0.89 -18.32 0.36
CA LYS A 66 -1.45 -19.63 0.70
C LYS A 66 -0.97 -20.67 -0.30
N GLU A 67 -1.19 -21.94 0.01
CA GLU A 67 -0.88 -23.07 -0.86
C GLU A 67 -1.76 -23.12 -2.13
N TYR A 68 -2.76 -22.26 -2.23
CA TYR A 68 -3.68 -22.18 -3.36
C TYR A 68 -3.89 -20.74 -3.82
N VAL A 69 -4.19 -20.58 -5.11
CA VAL A 69 -4.52 -19.28 -5.72
C VAL A 69 -5.87 -18.81 -5.20
N TYR A 70 -5.96 -17.55 -4.83
CA TYR A 70 -7.24 -16.93 -4.46
C TYR A 70 -7.28 -15.45 -4.85
N ALA A 71 -8.48 -14.89 -4.91
CA ALA A 71 -8.68 -13.48 -5.20
C ALA A 71 -9.39 -12.78 -4.04
N LYS A 72 -8.93 -11.56 -3.73
CA LYS A 72 -9.63 -10.59 -2.89
C LYS A 72 -10.27 -9.55 -3.79
N GLU A 73 -11.59 -9.42 -3.72
CA GLU A 73 -12.34 -8.42 -4.47
C GLU A 73 -12.57 -7.17 -3.59
N VAL A 74 -12.40 -6.00 -4.20
CA VAL A 74 -12.69 -4.69 -3.62
C VAL A 74 -13.61 -3.93 -4.56
N GLU A 75 -14.65 -3.30 -4.03
CA GLU A 75 -15.58 -2.46 -4.77
C GLU A 75 -15.25 -0.98 -4.58
N ILE A 76 -15.28 -0.19 -5.66
CA ILE A 76 -15.16 1.26 -5.66
C ILE A 76 -16.37 1.85 -6.37
N ALA A 77 -17.05 2.79 -5.73
CA ALA A 77 -18.12 3.56 -6.35
C ALA A 77 -17.52 4.66 -7.25
N ILE A 78 -18.12 4.88 -8.41
CA ILE A 78 -17.79 5.94 -9.36
C ILE A 78 -18.97 6.90 -9.44
N ILE A 79 -18.74 8.17 -9.14
CA ILE A 79 -19.76 9.21 -9.26
C ILE A 79 -19.91 9.59 -10.74
N GLN A 80 -21.14 9.79 -11.18
CA GLN A 80 -21.43 10.17 -12.56
C GLN A 80 -20.85 11.55 -12.87
N ASN A 81 -20.36 11.72 -14.11
CA ASN A 81 -19.76 12.95 -14.62
C ASN A 81 -18.43 13.36 -13.95
N GLU A 82 -17.74 12.41 -13.35
CA GLU A 82 -16.39 12.59 -12.86
C GLU A 82 -15.45 11.58 -13.52
N GLU A 83 -14.23 12.00 -13.79
CA GLU A 83 -13.14 11.09 -14.17
C GLU A 83 -12.39 10.67 -12.91
N TYR A 84 -12.02 9.42 -12.85
CA TYR A 84 -11.26 8.88 -11.74
C TYR A 84 -9.90 8.38 -12.19
N ARG A 85 -8.91 8.63 -11.35
CA ARG A 85 -7.59 7.98 -11.40
C ARG A 85 -7.44 7.08 -10.22
N LEU A 86 -7.08 5.85 -10.48
CA LEU A 86 -6.71 4.84 -9.49
C LEU A 86 -5.18 4.81 -9.43
N SER A 87 -4.61 5.02 -8.27
CA SER A 87 -3.18 4.88 -8.02
C SER A 87 -2.94 3.67 -7.14
N PHE A 88 -2.11 2.76 -7.61
CA PHE A 88 -1.74 1.54 -6.92
C PHE A 88 -0.29 1.62 -6.46
N ASN A 89 -0.05 1.25 -5.21
CA ASN A 89 1.28 1.09 -4.66
C ASN A 89 1.41 -0.34 -4.11
N ALA A 90 2.27 -1.10 -4.75
CA ALA A 90 2.53 -2.51 -4.46
C ALA A 90 3.91 -2.73 -3.80
N MET A 91 4.53 -1.68 -3.25
CA MET A 91 5.81 -1.76 -2.53
C MET A 91 5.75 -2.69 -1.31
N GLY A 92 4.55 -2.91 -0.77
CA GLY A 92 4.32 -3.89 0.31
C GLY A 92 4.33 -5.35 -0.14
N ILE A 93 4.56 -5.63 -1.43
CA ILE A 93 4.69 -6.98 -1.99
C ILE A 93 6.18 -7.20 -2.26
N LYS A 94 6.81 -8.08 -1.48
CA LYS A 94 8.26 -8.34 -1.54
C LYS A 94 8.60 -9.68 -2.17
N ASP A 95 7.61 -10.57 -2.25
CA ASP A 95 7.76 -11.94 -2.74
C ASP A 95 7.11 -12.14 -4.12
N ASP A 96 6.36 -13.22 -4.27
CA ASP A 96 5.68 -13.53 -5.53
C ASP A 96 4.72 -12.42 -5.93
N GLY A 97 4.83 -11.94 -7.17
CA GLY A 97 3.97 -10.89 -7.69
C GLY A 97 2.51 -11.34 -7.76
N ILE A 98 1.60 -10.42 -7.53
CA ILE A 98 0.15 -10.64 -7.68
C ILE A 98 -0.33 -10.14 -9.04
N SER A 99 -1.54 -10.56 -9.46
CA SER A 99 -2.23 -9.92 -10.58
C SER A 99 -3.34 -9.02 -10.08
N ILE A 100 -3.48 -7.84 -10.68
CA ILE A 100 -4.54 -6.88 -10.39
C ILE A 100 -5.41 -6.75 -11.63
N LYS A 101 -6.71 -7.09 -11.48
CA LYS A 101 -7.70 -7.01 -12.56
C LYS A 101 -8.87 -6.16 -12.12
N VAL A 102 -9.33 -5.27 -13.00
CA VAL A 102 -10.46 -4.37 -12.75
C VAL A 102 -11.61 -4.74 -13.69
N TYR A 103 -12.81 -4.86 -13.15
CA TYR A 103 -14.01 -5.28 -13.85
C TYR A 103 -15.18 -4.30 -13.66
N ASP A 104 -16.15 -4.35 -14.58
CA ASP A 104 -17.41 -3.60 -14.53
C ASP A 104 -18.44 -4.20 -13.57
N LYS A 105 -18.28 -5.48 -13.21
CA LYS A 105 -19.20 -6.24 -12.36
C LYS A 105 -18.47 -7.11 -11.37
N PRO A 106 -19.11 -7.47 -10.23
CA PRO A 106 -18.52 -8.34 -9.23
C PRO A 106 -18.31 -9.77 -9.75
N LYS A 107 -17.42 -10.48 -9.07
CA LYS A 107 -16.98 -11.86 -9.42
C LYS A 107 -18.10 -12.86 -9.60
N LYS A 108 -19.24 -12.66 -8.94
CA LYS A 108 -20.42 -13.55 -9.08
C LYS A 108 -21.06 -13.54 -10.49
N TYR A 109 -20.72 -12.56 -11.34
CA TYR A 109 -21.27 -12.45 -12.70
C TYR A 109 -20.26 -12.93 -13.74
N ASN A 110 -20.58 -13.98 -14.47
CA ASN A 110 -19.74 -14.50 -15.56
C ASN A 110 -19.62 -13.51 -16.75
N SER A 111 -20.60 -12.59 -16.89
CA SER A 111 -20.65 -11.59 -17.96
C SER A 111 -19.89 -10.29 -17.64
N ARG A 112 -18.98 -10.32 -16.65
CA ARG A 112 -18.15 -9.16 -16.32
C ARG A 112 -17.13 -8.89 -17.42
N VAL A 113 -16.87 -7.62 -17.69
CA VAL A 113 -15.90 -7.15 -18.68
C VAL A 113 -14.61 -6.77 -17.97
N LEU A 114 -13.48 -7.28 -18.45
CA LEU A 114 -12.15 -6.89 -17.96
C LEU A 114 -11.80 -5.50 -18.52
N LEU A 115 -11.63 -4.54 -17.64
CA LEU A 115 -11.38 -3.14 -17.98
C LEU A 115 -9.89 -2.79 -17.89
N PHE A 116 -9.19 -3.37 -16.93
CA PHE A 116 -7.75 -3.18 -16.73
C PHE A 116 -7.12 -4.44 -16.14
N GLU A 117 -5.87 -4.70 -16.54
CA GLU A 117 -5.09 -5.81 -16.01
C GLU A 117 -3.62 -5.42 -15.89
N LYS A 118 -3.01 -5.85 -14.81
CA LYS A 118 -1.57 -5.82 -14.61
C LYS A 118 -1.12 -7.07 -13.88
N GLU A 119 -0.25 -7.83 -14.50
CA GLU A 119 0.30 -9.09 -13.94
C GLU A 119 1.66 -8.89 -13.30
N ASN A 120 2.06 -9.84 -12.46
CA ASN A 120 3.36 -9.87 -11.78
C ASN A 120 3.68 -8.55 -11.05
N VAL A 121 2.69 -8.01 -10.34
CA VAL A 121 2.81 -6.76 -9.60
C VAL A 121 3.55 -7.02 -8.29
N THR A 122 4.78 -6.52 -8.19
CA THR A 122 5.63 -6.55 -6.99
C THR A 122 6.48 -5.30 -6.95
N GLY A 123 6.68 -4.68 -5.79
CA GLY A 123 7.59 -3.56 -5.59
C GLY A 123 7.39 -2.35 -6.52
N THR A 124 6.19 -2.17 -7.10
CA THR A 124 5.93 -1.17 -8.14
C THR A 124 4.80 -0.23 -7.78
N GLU A 125 4.82 0.95 -8.41
CA GLU A 125 3.74 1.94 -8.38
C GLU A 125 3.22 2.16 -9.80
N PHE A 126 1.90 2.32 -9.96
CA PHE A 126 1.28 2.63 -11.25
C PHE A 126 -0.09 3.26 -11.08
N THR A 127 -0.59 3.86 -12.15
CA THR A 127 -1.92 4.47 -12.21
C THR A 127 -2.75 3.84 -13.33
N ALA A 128 -4.07 3.92 -13.19
CA ALA A 128 -5.05 3.55 -14.23
C ALA A 128 -6.20 4.56 -14.20
N GLU A 129 -6.73 4.90 -15.37
CA GLU A 129 -7.75 5.93 -15.51
C GLU A 129 -9.09 5.34 -15.95
N THR A 130 -10.19 5.87 -15.42
CA THR A 130 -11.53 5.38 -15.73
C THR A 130 -11.98 5.74 -17.15
N THR A 131 -11.40 6.75 -17.78
CA THR A 131 -11.62 7.07 -19.20
C THR A 131 -11.24 5.91 -20.11
N GLU A 132 -10.02 5.36 -19.93
CA GLU A 132 -9.57 4.18 -20.69
C GLU A 132 -10.43 2.94 -20.40
N MET A 133 -10.83 2.77 -19.14
CA MET A 133 -11.70 1.67 -18.73
C MET A 133 -13.09 1.77 -19.37
N LEU A 134 -13.65 2.98 -19.46
CA LEU A 134 -14.93 3.22 -20.10
C LEU A 134 -14.89 2.92 -21.59
N GLU A 135 -13.82 3.31 -22.29
CA GLU A 135 -13.66 2.99 -23.70
C GLU A 135 -13.56 1.47 -23.95
N LYS A 136 -12.83 0.74 -23.10
CA LYS A 136 -12.82 -0.74 -23.14
C LYS A 136 -14.20 -1.35 -22.90
N LEU A 137 -14.98 -0.79 -21.95
CA LEU A 137 -16.34 -1.25 -21.70
C LEU A 137 -17.22 -1.03 -22.95
N LYS A 138 -17.15 0.14 -23.56
CA LYS A 138 -17.91 0.46 -24.78
C LYS A 138 -17.55 -0.48 -25.92
N ALA A 139 -16.25 -0.70 -26.16
CA ALA A 139 -15.77 -1.63 -27.18
C ALA A 139 -16.31 -3.05 -26.96
N ALA A 140 -16.18 -3.58 -25.73
CA ALA A 140 -16.70 -4.90 -25.39
C ALA A 140 -18.22 -5.01 -25.55
N LYS A 141 -18.98 -3.94 -25.30
CA LYS A 141 -20.43 -3.90 -25.51
C LYS A 141 -20.80 -3.86 -27.01
N LYS A 142 -20.02 -3.17 -27.82
CA LYS A 142 -20.16 -3.16 -29.27
C LYS A 142 -19.94 -4.56 -29.85
N ASP A 143 -18.90 -5.25 -29.40
CA ASP A 143 -18.60 -6.63 -29.82
C ASP A 143 -19.70 -7.63 -29.39
N GLN A 144 -20.43 -7.33 -28.29
CA GLN A 144 -21.60 -8.07 -27.84
C GLN A 144 -22.88 -7.74 -28.63
N GLY A 145 -22.83 -6.88 -29.64
CA GLY A 145 -23.97 -6.48 -30.46
C GLY A 145 -24.92 -5.48 -29.80
N VAL A 146 -24.48 -4.76 -28.78
CA VAL A 146 -25.28 -3.69 -28.16
C VAL A 146 -25.36 -2.50 -29.14
N GLU A 147 -26.54 -1.93 -29.30
CA GLU A 147 -26.79 -0.80 -30.19
C GLU A 147 -25.96 0.45 -29.82
N GLU A 148 -25.49 1.17 -30.83
CA GLU A 148 -24.59 2.32 -30.65
C GLU A 148 -25.22 3.46 -29.83
N ASP A 149 -26.54 3.65 -29.97
CA ASP A 149 -27.30 4.61 -29.16
C ASP A 149 -27.29 4.30 -27.68
N ILE A 150 -27.26 3.01 -27.32
CA ILE A 150 -27.14 2.56 -25.91
C ILE A 150 -25.70 2.74 -25.43
N ILE A 151 -24.71 2.39 -26.25
CA ILE A 151 -23.28 2.49 -25.93
C ILE A 151 -22.89 3.93 -25.62
N LYS A 152 -23.44 4.90 -26.32
CA LYS A 152 -23.21 6.33 -26.09
C LYS A 152 -23.50 6.79 -24.66
N TYR A 153 -24.47 6.17 -24.01
CA TYR A 153 -24.89 6.49 -22.64
C TYR A 153 -24.29 5.58 -21.58
N LEU A 154 -23.42 4.63 -21.95
CA LEU A 154 -22.73 3.82 -20.97
C LEU A 154 -21.89 4.67 -20.02
N ARG A 155 -21.94 4.32 -18.76
CA ARG A 155 -21.18 4.95 -17.67
C ARG A 155 -20.69 3.88 -16.71
N LEU A 156 -19.53 4.09 -16.16
CA LEU A 156 -19.05 3.32 -15.01
C LEU A 156 -19.77 3.83 -13.76
N LYS A 157 -20.36 2.91 -13.00
CA LYS A 157 -21.01 3.22 -11.71
C LYS A 157 -20.21 2.65 -10.55
N LYS A 158 -19.55 1.52 -10.80
CA LYS A 158 -18.72 0.81 -9.84
C LYS A 158 -17.58 0.12 -10.58
N LEU A 159 -16.49 -0.03 -9.91
CA LEU A 159 -15.37 -0.86 -10.32
C LEU A 159 -15.14 -1.96 -9.30
N TYR A 160 -14.84 -3.15 -9.79
CA TYR A 160 -14.52 -4.32 -8.97
C TYR A 160 -13.09 -4.73 -9.24
N ILE A 161 -12.26 -4.64 -8.23
CA ILE A 161 -10.82 -4.86 -8.32
C ILE A 161 -10.50 -6.20 -7.68
N ASP A 162 -10.06 -7.16 -8.48
CA ASP A 162 -9.58 -8.45 -8.03
C ASP A 162 -8.06 -8.39 -7.82
N TYR A 163 -7.61 -8.59 -6.60
CA TYR A 163 -6.23 -8.90 -6.28
C TYR A 163 -6.07 -10.41 -6.28
N ILE A 164 -5.44 -10.96 -7.31
CA ILE A 164 -5.23 -12.40 -7.48
C ILE A 164 -3.88 -12.76 -6.88
N ILE A 165 -3.91 -13.46 -5.76
CA ILE A 165 -2.74 -13.88 -5.01
C ILE A 165 -2.35 -15.29 -5.47
N PRO A 166 -1.11 -15.48 -5.97
CA PRO A 166 -0.66 -16.81 -6.41
C PRO A 166 -0.51 -17.77 -5.22
N ALA A 167 -0.50 -19.06 -5.54
CA ALA A 167 -0.11 -20.08 -4.58
C ALA A 167 1.38 -19.96 -4.27
N THR A 168 1.77 -20.30 -3.05
CA THR A 168 3.19 -20.37 -2.65
C THR A 168 3.45 -21.61 -1.82
N ASP A 169 4.56 -22.28 -2.11
CA ASP A 169 5.03 -23.43 -1.33
C ASP A 169 5.92 -23.01 -0.14
N ARG A 170 6.25 -21.71 -0.03
CA ARG A 170 7.14 -21.14 0.98
C ARG A 170 6.45 -20.91 2.32
N GLN A 171 5.81 -21.95 2.87
CA GLN A 171 5.13 -21.82 4.17
C GLN A 171 5.89 -22.51 5.31
N ILE A 172 6.98 -23.22 4.99
CA ILE A 172 7.77 -23.96 5.97
C ILE A 172 9.21 -23.48 5.87
N GLU A 173 9.70 -22.89 6.95
CA GLU A 173 11.12 -22.57 7.13
C GLU A 173 11.63 -23.39 8.32
N VAL A 174 12.90 -23.81 8.25
CA VAL A 174 13.56 -24.47 9.37
C VAL A 174 14.08 -23.38 10.29
N ASP A 175 13.59 -23.36 11.51
CA ASP A 175 14.10 -22.50 12.56
C ASP A 175 15.56 -22.85 12.83
N GLN A 176 16.45 -21.90 12.66
CA GLN A 176 17.90 -22.11 12.76
C GLN A 176 18.38 -22.42 14.19
N GLU A 177 17.61 -22.04 15.21
CA GLU A 177 17.98 -22.31 16.62
C GLU A 177 17.49 -23.67 17.09
N THR A 178 16.29 -24.07 16.66
CA THR A 178 15.64 -25.30 17.13
C THR A 178 15.74 -26.46 16.14
N GLY A 179 16.04 -26.18 14.86
CA GLY A 179 16.03 -27.18 13.78
C GLY A 179 14.64 -27.71 13.44
N LEU A 180 13.57 -27.06 13.95
CA LEU A 180 12.19 -27.46 13.71
C LEU A 180 11.59 -26.71 12.56
N ASP A 181 10.67 -27.38 11.84
CA ASP A 181 9.85 -26.74 10.80
C ASP A 181 8.89 -25.73 11.43
N VAL A 182 9.03 -24.46 11.04
CA VAL A 182 8.16 -23.37 11.46
C VAL A 182 7.32 -22.90 10.28
N LYS A 183 6.02 -22.84 10.47
CA LYS A 183 5.12 -22.30 9.44
C LYS A 183 5.25 -20.77 9.37
N VAL A 184 5.90 -20.28 8.33
CA VAL A 184 6.02 -18.84 8.06
C VAL A 184 4.89 -18.39 7.15
N VAL A 185 4.08 -17.45 7.63
CA VAL A 185 3.00 -16.85 6.84
C VAL A 185 3.52 -15.57 6.19
N THR A 186 3.90 -15.65 4.94
CA THR A 186 4.26 -14.46 4.16
C THR A 186 3.04 -13.58 3.92
N LYS A 187 3.19 -12.29 4.18
CA LYS A 187 2.13 -11.28 4.06
C LYS A 187 2.50 -10.24 3.02
N GLY A 188 1.49 -9.72 2.34
CA GLY A 188 1.64 -8.59 1.44
C GLY A 188 0.55 -7.55 1.67
N ALA A 189 0.77 -6.36 1.12
CA ALA A 189 -0.22 -5.30 1.11
C ALA A 189 -0.17 -4.52 -0.20
N VAL A 190 -1.35 -4.16 -0.70
CA VAL A 190 -1.52 -3.18 -1.79
C VAL A 190 -2.24 -1.98 -1.25
N ILE A 191 -1.73 -0.80 -1.55
CA ILE A 191 -2.42 0.45 -1.30
C ILE A 191 -3.04 0.91 -2.60
N LEU A 192 -4.30 1.28 -2.53
CA LEU A 192 -5.04 1.92 -3.59
C LEU A 192 -5.46 3.29 -3.10
N ALA A 193 -5.09 4.34 -3.84
CA ALA A 193 -5.66 5.67 -3.67
C ALA A 193 -6.53 6.01 -4.87
N VAL A 194 -7.62 6.70 -4.60
CA VAL A 194 -8.63 7.10 -5.58
C VAL A 194 -8.67 8.62 -5.63
N GLY A 195 -8.61 9.17 -6.82
CA GLY A 195 -8.78 10.60 -7.06
C GLY A 195 -9.75 10.85 -8.19
N TYR A 196 -10.41 11.99 -8.15
CA TYR A 196 -11.39 12.40 -9.15
C TYR A 196 -11.07 13.77 -9.74
N ASN A 197 -11.59 14.01 -10.92
CA ASN A 197 -11.58 15.29 -11.58
C ASN A 197 -12.97 15.55 -12.17
N ASN A 198 -13.50 16.75 -11.92
CA ASN A 198 -14.79 17.15 -12.48
C ASN A 198 -14.60 17.40 -14.00
N LEU A 199 -15.47 16.82 -14.80
CA LEU A 199 -15.55 17.06 -16.26
C LEU A 199 -16.10 18.45 -16.58
#